data_ed57c358fe15574fa0b5087a99e61297
#
_entry.id   ed57c358fe15574fa0b5087a99e61297
#
_cell.length_a   1.000
_cell.length_b   1.000
_cell.length_c   1.000
_cell.angle_alpha   90.00
_cell.angle_beta   90.00
_cell.angle_gamma   90.00
#
_symmetry.space_group_name_H-M   'P 1'
#
loop_
_entity.id
_entity.type
_entity.pdbx_description
1 polymer ?
#
loop_
_entity_poly.entity_id
_entity_poly.type
_entity_poly.pdbx_seq_one_letter_code
_entity_poly.pdbx_strand_id
1 'polypeptide(L)'
;MPEFSSDYRQPRSFRIMAGKEGKMEIEALKRKANALRGDVLRMVTLANSGHPGGALGMADVLTVLFYRFLRHDPLRPDWPERDRFLLSNGHACPILYAILADRGYFPKEELWLLRKLGALLQGHPSTAWEIPGVEVSSGSLGNGLSVALGMAMAARLDGPDSRIYCSISDAECQEGQPWEAATAAVHYGVDRLCAILDWNGCQIDGHTKTVMDVGDLAAKFRAFGWNVREISGHDVDAIVSSFDAFLGAAGSGRPTFLACHNTLGKGVSFMEDEPKWHHGALSPDELARALSELGVVLPR
;
A
#
# COMPACT_ATOMS: atom_id res chain seq x y z
N MET A 1 1.63 35.08 -7.25
CA MET A 1 1.21 33.77 -6.78
C MET A 1 -0.21 33.92 -6.29
N PRO A 2 -1.22 33.18 -6.81
CA PRO A 2 -2.56 33.26 -6.27
C PRO A 2 -2.55 32.63 -4.88
N GLU A 3 -3.06 33.36 -3.89
CA GLU A 3 -3.32 32.88 -2.53
C GLU A 3 -4.36 31.76 -2.61
N PHE A 4 -3.99 30.55 -2.28
CA PHE A 4 -4.93 29.45 -2.07
C PHE A 4 -5.65 29.69 -0.75
N SER A 5 -6.96 29.94 -0.81
CA SER A 5 -7.78 30.14 0.38
C SER A 5 -7.84 28.83 1.19
N SER A 6 -7.49 28.92 2.46
CA SER A 6 -7.50 27.86 3.46
C SER A 6 -8.90 27.44 3.93
N ASP A 7 -9.94 27.67 3.13
CA ASP A 7 -11.33 27.34 3.48
C ASP A 7 -11.78 26.00 2.92
N TYR A 8 -11.04 24.91 3.23
CA TYR A 8 -11.61 23.58 3.12
C TYR A 8 -12.49 23.31 4.36
N ARG A 9 -13.70 23.91 4.38
CA ARG A 9 -14.69 23.62 5.41
C ARG A 9 -15.21 22.21 5.20
N GLN A 10 -14.91 21.31 6.14
CA GLN A 10 -15.48 19.96 6.20
C GLN A 10 -17.01 20.02 6.07
N PRO A 11 -17.63 19.22 5.18
CA PRO A 11 -19.06 19.08 5.16
C PRO A 11 -19.52 18.47 6.48
N ARG A 12 -20.45 19.15 7.17
CA ARG A 12 -21.07 18.68 8.41
C ARG A 12 -21.85 17.40 8.13
N SER A 13 -21.65 16.40 9.01
CA SER A 13 -22.42 15.16 9.16
C SER A 13 -22.11 14.00 8.21
N PHE A 14 -20.96 13.37 8.39
CA PHE A 14 -20.89 11.92 8.29
C PHE A 14 -20.51 11.39 9.68
N ARG A 15 -21.53 10.96 10.42
CA ARG A 15 -21.34 10.16 11.63
C ARG A 15 -20.98 8.75 11.17
N ILE A 16 -19.74 8.55 10.75
CA ILE A 16 -19.16 7.20 10.66
C ILE A 16 -18.97 6.80 12.13
N MET A 17 -19.65 5.76 12.54
CA MET A 17 -19.52 5.20 13.87
C MET A 17 -18.09 4.67 14.03
N ALA A 18 -17.19 5.49 14.55
CA ALA A 18 -15.94 5.06 15.16
C ALA A 18 -16.32 4.36 16.48
N GLY A 19 -16.77 3.14 16.38
CA GLY A 19 -17.20 2.32 17.50
C GLY A 19 -17.05 0.88 17.12
N LYS A 20 -16.06 0.16 17.70
CA LYS A 20 -15.98 -1.29 17.81
C LYS A 20 -16.56 -2.07 16.62
N GLU A 21 -16.18 -1.74 15.39
CA GLU A 21 -16.34 -2.69 14.31
C GLU A 21 -15.42 -3.86 14.64
N GLY A 22 -16.01 -5.03 14.91
CA GLY A 22 -15.28 -6.28 15.06
C GLY A 22 -14.38 -6.47 13.84
N LYS A 23 -13.25 -7.16 14.00
CA LYS A 23 -12.33 -7.48 12.90
C LYS A 23 -13.14 -8.01 11.72
N MET A 24 -12.97 -7.42 10.55
CA MET A 24 -13.68 -7.81 9.33
C MET A 24 -13.40 -9.29 9.01
N GLU A 25 -14.44 -10.03 8.69
CA GLU A 25 -14.36 -11.45 8.34
C GLU A 25 -13.68 -11.67 7.00
N ILE A 26 -13.03 -12.84 6.81
CA ILE A 26 -12.22 -13.18 5.64
C ILE A 26 -12.95 -12.92 4.32
N GLU A 27 -14.17 -13.43 4.19
CA GLU A 27 -14.96 -13.25 2.95
C GLU A 27 -15.36 -11.78 2.70
N ALA A 28 -15.52 -11.00 3.76
CA ALA A 28 -15.78 -9.58 3.62
C ALA A 28 -14.52 -8.83 3.17
N LEU A 29 -13.32 -9.23 3.64
CA LEU A 29 -12.05 -8.68 3.20
C LEU A 29 -11.81 -8.96 1.70
N LYS A 30 -12.07 -10.17 1.23
CA LYS A 30 -11.96 -10.53 -0.20
C LYS A 30 -12.87 -9.68 -1.09
N ARG A 31 -14.15 -9.55 -0.68
CA ARG A 31 -15.09 -8.67 -1.41
C ARG A 31 -14.65 -7.20 -1.39
N LYS A 32 -14.14 -6.71 -0.27
CA LYS A 32 -13.63 -5.35 -0.13
C LYS A 32 -12.43 -5.12 -1.05
N ALA A 33 -11.46 -6.04 -1.10
CA ALA A 33 -10.31 -5.96 -1.99
C ALA A 33 -10.74 -5.85 -3.46
N ASN A 34 -11.72 -6.65 -3.91
CA ASN A 34 -12.25 -6.56 -5.27
C ASN A 34 -12.97 -5.23 -5.54
N ALA A 35 -13.72 -4.70 -4.57
CA ALA A 35 -14.35 -3.38 -4.71
C ALA A 35 -13.31 -2.28 -4.88
N LEU A 36 -12.22 -2.32 -4.09
CA LEU A 36 -11.12 -1.37 -4.18
C LEU A 36 -10.35 -1.49 -5.51
N ARG A 37 -10.18 -2.71 -6.04
CA ARG A 37 -9.66 -2.92 -7.41
C ARG A 37 -10.53 -2.23 -8.46
N GLY A 38 -11.84 -2.30 -8.31
CA GLY A 38 -12.78 -1.57 -9.19
C GLY A 38 -12.59 -0.06 -9.14
N ASP A 39 -12.39 0.51 -7.95
CA ASP A 39 -12.10 1.94 -7.78
C ASP A 39 -10.75 2.32 -8.42
N VAL A 40 -9.71 1.49 -8.25
CA VAL A 40 -8.39 1.66 -8.91
C VAL A 40 -8.54 1.71 -10.43
N LEU A 41 -9.21 0.75 -11.02
CA LEU A 41 -9.40 0.69 -12.48
C LEU A 41 -10.16 1.91 -13.00
N ARG A 42 -11.23 2.31 -12.31
CA ARG A 42 -12.00 3.49 -12.68
C ARG A 42 -11.17 4.77 -12.61
N MET A 43 -10.44 5.00 -11.52
CA MET A 43 -9.64 6.24 -11.39
C MET A 43 -8.54 6.34 -12.44
N VAL A 44 -7.84 5.22 -12.71
CA VAL A 44 -6.78 5.18 -13.73
C VAL A 44 -7.34 5.39 -15.14
N THR A 45 -8.50 4.80 -15.44
CA THR A 45 -9.19 5.00 -16.73
C THR A 45 -9.61 6.45 -16.91
N LEU A 46 -10.23 7.09 -15.91
CA LEU A 46 -10.64 8.50 -15.96
C LEU A 46 -9.46 9.47 -16.08
N ALA A 47 -8.34 9.12 -15.46
CA ALA A 47 -7.10 9.88 -15.58
C ALA A 47 -6.41 9.69 -16.94
N ASN A 48 -6.78 8.65 -17.68
CA ASN A 48 -6.07 8.15 -18.87
C ASN A 48 -4.56 7.97 -18.61
N SER A 49 -4.20 7.62 -17.37
CA SER A 49 -2.81 7.47 -16.91
C SER A 49 -2.76 6.88 -15.51
N GLY A 50 -1.80 6.03 -15.22
CA GLY A 50 -1.56 5.51 -13.88
C GLY A 50 -0.84 4.17 -13.89
N HIS A 51 -0.74 3.55 -12.72
CA HIS A 51 -0.09 2.26 -12.54
C HIS A 51 -1.10 1.26 -11.95
N PRO A 52 -1.94 0.62 -12.80
CA PRO A 52 -2.96 -0.28 -12.29
C PRO A 52 -2.38 -1.61 -11.79
N GLY A 53 -1.35 -2.14 -12.45
CA GLY A 53 -0.90 -3.52 -12.23
C GLY A 53 -0.47 -3.83 -10.80
N GLY A 54 0.50 -3.10 -10.26
CA GLY A 54 0.95 -3.26 -8.87
C GLY A 54 -0.15 -2.90 -7.86
N ALA A 55 -0.97 -1.87 -8.17
CA ALA A 55 -2.10 -1.49 -7.32
C ALA A 55 -3.13 -2.63 -7.16
N LEU A 56 -3.45 -3.35 -8.25
CA LEU A 56 -4.34 -4.51 -8.19
C LEU A 56 -3.68 -5.68 -7.44
N GLY A 57 -2.38 -5.91 -7.65
CA GLY A 57 -1.62 -6.96 -6.97
C GLY A 57 -1.62 -6.81 -5.46
N MET A 58 -1.42 -5.59 -4.96
CA MET A 58 -1.34 -5.29 -3.53
C MET A 58 -2.70 -5.20 -2.81
N ALA A 59 -3.82 -5.25 -3.55
CA ALA A 59 -5.14 -4.95 -2.98
C ALA A 59 -5.52 -5.87 -1.80
N ASP A 60 -5.24 -7.18 -1.85
CA ASP A 60 -5.58 -8.10 -0.76
C ASP A 60 -4.78 -7.79 0.50
N VAL A 61 -3.45 -7.65 0.36
CA VAL A 61 -2.54 -7.40 1.49
C VAL A 61 -2.87 -6.09 2.18
N LEU A 62 -3.05 -5.01 1.41
CA LEU A 62 -3.35 -3.69 1.96
C LEU A 62 -4.78 -3.62 2.53
N THR A 63 -5.75 -4.32 1.94
CA THR A 63 -7.09 -4.43 2.51
C THR A 63 -7.03 -5.10 3.88
N VAL A 64 -6.35 -6.23 4.01
CA VAL A 64 -6.19 -6.90 5.32
C VAL A 64 -5.51 -5.97 6.32
N LEU A 65 -4.45 -5.29 5.93
CA LEU A 65 -3.75 -4.36 6.81
C LEU A 65 -4.68 -3.24 7.33
N PHE A 66 -5.31 -2.49 6.44
CA PHE A 66 -6.10 -1.30 6.81
C PHE A 66 -7.44 -1.59 7.46
N TYR A 67 -8.05 -2.76 7.20
CA TYR A 67 -9.38 -3.09 7.74
C TYR A 67 -9.33 -4.01 8.95
N ARG A 68 -8.15 -4.55 9.30
CA ARG A 68 -8.06 -5.50 10.42
C ARG A 68 -6.92 -5.26 11.40
N PHE A 69 -5.82 -4.66 10.96
CA PHE A 69 -4.59 -4.60 11.77
C PHE A 69 -4.10 -3.19 12.06
N LEU A 70 -4.07 -2.29 11.09
CA LEU A 70 -3.55 -0.95 11.25
C LEU A 70 -4.41 -0.14 12.23
N ARG A 71 -3.81 0.36 13.30
CA ARG A 71 -4.47 1.28 14.24
C ARG A 71 -4.45 2.68 13.65
N HIS A 72 -5.57 3.13 13.15
CA HIS A 72 -5.71 4.46 12.55
C HIS A 72 -7.11 5.03 12.78
N ASP A 73 -7.23 6.35 12.68
CA ASP A 73 -8.49 7.06 12.81
C ASP A 73 -8.56 8.16 11.73
N PRO A 74 -9.44 8.03 10.73
CA PRO A 74 -9.55 9.02 9.66
C PRO A 74 -10.02 10.39 10.15
N LEU A 75 -10.69 10.47 11.32
CA LEU A 75 -11.09 11.75 11.94
C LEU A 75 -9.96 12.41 12.72
N ARG A 76 -8.86 11.71 12.98
CA ARG A 76 -7.65 12.19 13.65
C ARG A 76 -6.41 11.67 12.92
N PRO A 77 -6.20 12.07 11.66
CA PRO A 77 -5.12 11.53 10.82
C PRO A 77 -3.72 11.81 11.37
N ASP A 78 -3.59 12.76 12.27
CA ASP A 78 -2.38 13.18 12.97
C ASP A 78 -2.21 12.56 14.37
N TRP A 79 -3.12 11.68 14.80
CA TRP A 79 -3.05 11.02 16.11
C TRP A 79 -1.66 10.40 16.34
N PRO A 80 -0.90 10.82 17.35
CA PRO A 80 0.51 10.45 17.53
C PRO A 80 0.73 8.94 17.73
N GLU A 81 -0.17 8.26 18.44
CA GLU A 81 -0.03 6.84 18.79
C GLU A 81 -0.57 5.89 17.71
N ARG A 82 -1.04 6.43 16.57
CA ARG A 82 -1.48 5.59 15.46
C ARG A 82 -0.33 4.78 14.88
N ASP A 83 -0.63 3.63 14.28
CA ASP A 83 0.31 2.95 13.41
C ASP A 83 0.51 3.77 12.12
N ARG A 84 1.62 3.55 11.43
CA ARG A 84 1.95 4.27 10.19
C ARG A 84 2.19 3.29 9.06
N PHE A 85 1.67 3.64 7.89
CA PHE A 85 1.91 2.90 6.66
C PHE A 85 2.60 3.78 5.63
N LEU A 86 3.74 3.31 5.11
CA LEU A 86 4.50 3.94 4.04
C LEU A 86 4.40 3.11 2.77
N LEU A 87 4.00 3.75 1.68
CA LEU A 87 4.02 3.15 0.36
C LEU A 87 5.33 3.54 -0.35
N SER A 88 6.40 2.73 -0.23
CA SER A 88 7.69 3.02 -0.88
C SER A 88 7.59 2.88 -2.40
N ASN A 89 6.95 1.83 -2.88
CA ASN A 89 6.57 1.65 -4.29
C ASN A 89 5.44 2.61 -4.69
N GLY A 90 5.73 3.92 -4.60
CA GLY A 90 4.77 5.02 -4.68
C GLY A 90 3.90 5.05 -5.93
N HIS A 91 4.35 4.42 -7.02
CA HIS A 91 3.55 4.27 -8.23
C HIS A 91 2.28 3.42 -8.01
N ALA A 92 2.27 2.51 -7.02
CA ALA A 92 1.07 1.75 -6.64
C ALA A 92 0.05 2.58 -5.82
N CYS A 93 0.20 3.91 -5.73
CA CYS A 93 -0.68 4.80 -4.98
C CYS A 93 -2.18 4.69 -5.30
N PRO A 94 -2.66 4.26 -6.48
CA PRO A 94 -4.09 4.12 -6.71
C PRO A 94 -4.79 3.23 -5.67
N ILE A 95 -4.16 2.13 -5.23
CA ILE A 95 -4.79 1.29 -4.18
C ILE A 95 -4.76 1.97 -2.80
N LEU A 96 -3.71 2.70 -2.46
CA LEU A 96 -3.66 3.46 -1.22
C LEU A 96 -4.75 4.53 -1.20
N TYR A 97 -4.91 5.30 -2.28
CA TYR A 97 -5.94 6.32 -2.38
C TYR A 97 -7.36 5.74 -2.31
N ALA A 98 -7.62 4.61 -2.98
CA ALA A 98 -8.90 3.92 -2.89
C ALA A 98 -9.22 3.50 -1.44
N ILE A 99 -8.24 2.95 -0.72
CA ILE A 99 -8.38 2.57 0.69
C ILE A 99 -8.62 3.79 1.57
N LEU A 100 -7.83 4.86 1.44
CA LEU A 100 -7.96 6.06 2.26
C LEU A 100 -9.33 6.73 2.06
N ALA A 101 -9.80 6.82 0.81
CA ALA A 101 -11.14 7.34 0.51
C ALA A 101 -12.25 6.46 1.12
N ASP A 102 -12.18 5.13 0.97
CA ASP A 102 -13.16 4.19 1.54
C ASP A 102 -13.14 4.20 3.07
N ARG A 103 -11.97 4.46 3.67
CA ARG A 103 -11.84 4.65 5.13
C ARG A 103 -12.30 6.01 5.63
N GLY A 104 -12.58 6.97 4.73
CA GLY A 104 -13.13 8.28 5.06
C GLY A 104 -12.08 9.35 5.39
N TYR A 105 -10.84 9.21 4.95
CA TYR A 105 -9.81 10.24 5.08
C TYR A 105 -10.10 11.48 4.21
N PHE A 106 -10.74 11.27 3.05
CA PHE A 106 -11.19 12.31 2.15
C PHE A 106 -12.39 11.81 1.32
N PRO A 107 -13.15 12.71 0.65
CA PRO A 107 -14.30 12.32 -0.16
C PRO A 107 -13.93 11.38 -1.30
N LYS A 108 -14.75 10.36 -1.55
CA LYS A 108 -14.51 9.35 -2.61
C LYS A 108 -14.43 9.97 -4.01
N GLU A 109 -15.08 11.09 -4.21
CA GLU A 109 -15.12 11.86 -5.45
C GLU A 109 -13.72 12.33 -5.88
N GLU A 110 -12.80 12.54 -4.94
CA GLU A 110 -11.41 12.91 -5.23
C GLU A 110 -10.67 11.83 -6.05
N LEU A 111 -11.07 10.56 -5.93
CA LEU A 111 -10.50 9.47 -6.71
C LEU A 111 -10.65 9.71 -8.22
N TRP A 112 -11.77 10.31 -8.62
CA TRP A 112 -12.09 10.54 -10.03
C TRP A 112 -11.32 11.72 -10.66
N LEU A 113 -10.61 12.45 -9.82
CA LEU A 113 -9.75 13.58 -10.19
C LEU A 113 -8.26 13.22 -10.20
N LEU A 114 -7.91 11.92 -10.06
CA LEU A 114 -6.52 11.45 -10.08
C LEU A 114 -5.71 12.11 -11.21
N ARG A 115 -4.53 12.66 -10.90
CA ARG A 115 -3.60 13.30 -11.84
C ARG A 115 -4.15 14.52 -12.61
N LYS A 116 -5.31 15.05 -12.25
CA LYS A 116 -5.78 16.31 -12.83
C LYS A 116 -5.01 17.47 -12.22
N LEU A 117 -4.74 18.50 -13.02
CA LEU A 117 -4.06 19.71 -12.56
C LEU A 117 -4.85 20.36 -11.41
N GLY A 118 -4.19 20.61 -10.29
CA GLY A 118 -4.80 21.21 -9.10
C GLY A 118 -5.63 20.24 -8.23
N ALA A 119 -5.77 18.96 -8.62
CA ALA A 119 -6.46 17.96 -7.81
C ALA A 119 -5.59 17.47 -6.65
N LEU A 120 -6.23 16.98 -5.60
CA LEU A 120 -5.58 16.45 -4.40
C LEU A 120 -4.67 15.26 -4.70
N LEU A 121 -5.14 14.31 -5.53
CA LEU A 121 -4.49 13.03 -5.75
C LEU A 121 -3.58 13.07 -6.98
N GLN A 122 -2.29 12.95 -6.74
CA GLN A 122 -1.26 12.94 -7.77
C GLN A 122 -0.81 11.52 -8.15
N GLY A 123 0.05 11.39 -9.16
CA GLY A 123 0.52 10.09 -9.65
C GLY A 123 1.44 9.31 -8.71
N HIS A 124 1.92 9.98 -7.66
CA HIS A 124 2.66 9.41 -6.53
C HIS A 124 2.24 10.13 -5.26
N PRO A 125 2.30 9.50 -4.07
CA PRO A 125 1.99 10.15 -2.82
C PRO A 125 2.94 11.34 -2.56
N SER A 126 2.37 12.45 -2.11
CA SER A 126 3.16 13.64 -1.78
C SER A 126 2.60 14.33 -0.54
N THR A 127 3.46 14.57 0.44
CA THR A 127 3.11 15.33 1.65
C THR A 127 2.92 16.83 1.37
N ALA A 128 3.42 17.33 0.24
CA ALA A 128 3.21 18.71 -0.17
C ALA A 128 1.74 19.05 -0.49
N TRP A 129 0.90 18.05 -0.72
CA TRP A 129 -0.54 18.18 -0.94
C TRP A 129 -1.38 17.93 0.31
N GLU A 130 -0.72 17.69 1.46
CA GLU A 130 -1.37 17.44 2.76
C GLU A 130 -2.49 16.40 2.70
N ILE A 131 -2.28 15.34 1.90
CA ILE A 131 -3.27 14.25 1.75
C ILE A 131 -3.39 13.52 3.08
N PRO A 132 -4.56 13.53 3.75
CA PRO A 132 -4.71 12.84 5.03
C PRO A 132 -4.44 11.34 4.89
N GLY A 133 -3.63 10.78 5.80
CA GLY A 133 -3.24 9.36 5.78
C GLY A 133 -2.03 9.04 4.88
N VAL A 134 -1.46 10.02 4.17
CA VAL A 134 -0.18 9.88 3.46
C VAL A 134 0.94 10.32 4.40
N GLU A 135 1.81 9.38 4.79
CA GLU A 135 2.87 9.62 5.78
C GLU A 135 4.12 10.26 5.17
N VAL A 136 4.45 9.93 3.93
CA VAL A 136 5.66 10.37 3.22
C VAL A 136 5.39 10.58 1.75
N SER A 137 6.15 11.50 1.14
CA SER A 137 6.29 11.57 -0.32
C SER A 137 7.10 10.37 -0.80
N SER A 138 6.62 9.67 -1.82
CA SER A 138 7.29 8.50 -2.38
C SER A 138 7.24 8.50 -3.92
N GLY A 139 7.99 7.57 -4.53
CA GLY A 139 8.16 7.48 -5.98
C GLY A 139 9.62 7.36 -6.40
N SER A 140 10.56 7.88 -5.59
CA SER A 140 11.98 7.52 -5.68
C SER A 140 12.16 6.16 -5.01
N LEU A 141 12.27 5.11 -5.82
CA LEU A 141 12.33 3.73 -5.33
C LEU A 141 13.56 3.49 -4.46
N GLY A 142 13.47 2.55 -3.51
CA GLY A 142 14.52 2.19 -2.56
C GLY A 142 14.53 3.02 -1.27
N ASN A 143 13.97 4.22 -1.24
CA ASN A 143 14.08 5.13 -0.10
C ASN A 143 13.15 4.81 1.08
N GLY A 144 11.97 4.27 0.80
CA GLY A 144 10.89 4.16 1.80
C GLY A 144 11.25 3.29 2.99
N LEU A 145 11.99 2.19 2.81
CA LEU A 145 12.40 1.32 3.92
C LEU A 145 13.32 2.05 4.91
N SER A 146 14.23 2.90 4.42
CA SER A 146 15.10 3.74 5.26
C SER A 146 14.29 4.77 6.06
N VAL A 147 13.30 5.39 5.43
CA VAL A 147 12.38 6.32 6.11
C VAL A 147 11.56 5.59 7.18
N ALA A 148 11.01 4.42 6.85
CA ALA A 148 10.25 3.60 7.78
C ALA A 148 11.09 3.15 9.00
N LEU A 149 12.36 2.79 8.78
CA LEU A 149 13.32 2.51 9.84
C LEU A 149 13.49 3.72 10.77
N GLY A 150 13.70 4.91 10.19
CA GLY A 150 13.84 6.16 10.97
C GLY A 150 12.59 6.43 11.81
N MET A 151 11.39 6.27 11.24
CA MET A 151 10.12 6.41 11.96
C MET A 151 9.97 5.40 13.09
N ALA A 152 10.37 4.15 12.88
CA ALA A 152 10.28 3.11 13.91
C ALA A 152 11.28 3.36 15.06
N MET A 153 12.45 3.90 14.75
CA MET A 153 13.42 4.34 15.75
C MET A 153 12.91 5.54 16.55
N ALA A 154 12.32 6.55 15.89
CA ALA A 154 11.71 7.70 16.54
C ALA A 154 10.57 7.28 17.48
N ALA A 155 9.65 6.43 17.01
CA ALA A 155 8.56 5.89 17.84
C ALA A 155 9.08 5.19 19.11
N ARG A 156 10.20 4.50 19.04
CA ARG A 156 10.83 3.88 20.21
C ARG A 156 11.43 4.90 21.18
N LEU A 157 11.94 6.03 20.68
CA LEU A 157 12.52 7.10 21.52
C LEU A 157 11.42 7.96 22.16
N ASP A 158 10.39 8.29 21.39
CA ASP A 158 9.31 9.18 21.83
C ASP A 158 8.24 8.48 22.68
N GLY A 159 8.28 7.15 22.76
CA GLY A 159 7.45 6.34 23.63
C GLY A 159 6.12 5.82 23.09
N PRO A 160 5.55 6.26 21.92
CA PRO A 160 4.31 5.70 21.44
C PRO A 160 4.50 4.22 21.05
N ASP A 161 3.47 3.40 21.34
CA ASP A 161 3.41 1.99 20.93
C ASP A 161 2.96 1.84 19.48
N SER A 162 3.55 2.65 18.57
CA SER A 162 3.22 2.67 17.16
C SER A 162 4.01 1.63 16.39
N ARG A 163 3.34 0.96 15.45
CA ARG A 163 3.95 0.05 14.50
C ARG A 163 4.11 0.74 13.16
N ILE A 164 5.19 0.43 12.49
CA ILE A 164 5.51 1.00 11.18
C ILE A 164 5.45 -0.12 10.15
N TYR A 165 4.62 0.09 9.13
CA TYR A 165 4.48 -0.81 7.99
C TYR A 165 5.01 -0.09 6.75
N CYS A 166 5.80 -0.79 5.94
CA CYS A 166 6.35 -0.23 4.71
C CYS A 166 6.20 -1.22 3.57
N SER A 167 5.45 -0.87 2.53
CA SER A 167 5.46 -1.69 1.32
C SER A 167 6.65 -1.32 0.45
N ILE A 168 7.35 -2.33 -0.06
CA ILE A 168 8.42 -2.22 -1.05
C ILE A 168 8.13 -3.18 -2.20
N SER A 169 8.75 -2.99 -3.37
CA SER A 169 8.63 -3.92 -4.50
C SER A 169 9.93 -4.70 -4.74
N ASP A 170 9.83 -5.80 -5.47
CA ASP A 170 10.99 -6.61 -5.87
C ASP A 170 11.95 -5.82 -6.76
N ALA A 171 11.44 -5.05 -7.72
CA ALA A 171 12.26 -4.17 -8.56
C ALA A 171 12.92 -3.04 -7.73
N GLU A 172 12.29 -2.56 -6.67
CA GLU A 172 12.87 -1.59 -5.74
C GLU A 172 14.09 -2.16 -5.00
N CYS A 173 14.14 -3.48 -4.82
CA CYS A 173 15.29 -4.17 -4.24
C CYS A 173 16.51 -4.26 -5.19
N GLN A 174 16.43 -3.71 -6.40
CA GLN A 174 17.59 -3.48 -7.28
C GLN A 174 18.40 -2.27 -6.81
N GLU A 175 17.84 -1.39 -5.99
CA GLU A 175 18.53 -0.26 -5.37
C GLU A 175 19.37 -0.70 -4.15
N GLY A 176 20.41 0.07 -3.81
CA GLY A 176 21.28 -0.23 -2.65
C GLY A 176 20.64 0.04 -1.29
N GLN A 177 19.82 1.11 -1.20
CA GLN A 177 19.25 1.60 0.05
C GLN A 177 18.38 0.58 0.83
N PRO A 178 17.55 -0.27 0.19
CA PRO A 178 16.81 -1.30 0.92
C PRO A 178 17.73 -2.25 1.73
N TRP A 179 18.92 -2.56 1.20
CA TRP A 179 19.88 -3.43 1.86
C TRP A 179 20.61 -2.76 3.02
N GLU A 180 20.92 -1.47 2.87
CA GLU A 180 21.46 -0.65 3.96
C GLU A 180 20.45 -0.55 5.10
N ALA A 181 19.17 -0.26 4.78
CA ALA A 181 18.09 -0.23 5.76
C ALA A 181 17.87 -1.59 6.42
N ALA A 182 17.93 -2.69 5.65
CA ALA A 182 17.78 -4.05 6.16
C ALA A 182 18.85 -4.39 7.21
N THR A 183 20.11 -4.02 6.93
CA THR A 183 21.22 -4.20 7.87
C THR A 183 21.02 -3.38 9.15
N ALA A 184 20.70 -2.10 8.99
CA ALA A 184 20.54 -1.18 10.11
C ALA A 184 19.34 -1.56 11.01
N ALA A 185 18.22 -1.99 10.44
CA ALA A 185 17.04 -2.39 11.20
C ALA A 185 17.32 -3.54 12.18
N VAL A 186 18.12 -4.52 11.77
CA VAL A 186 18.56 -5.63 12.64
C VAL A 186 19.57 -5.15 13.66
N HIS A 187 20.55 -4.35 13.25
CA HIS A 187 21.57 -3.83 14.16
C HIS A 187 20.95 -3.05 15.33
N TYR A 188 19.95 -2.22 15.05
CA TYR A 188 19.26 -1.43 16.06
C TYR A 188 18.09 -2.17 16.75
N GLY A 189 17.83 -3.42 16.40
CA GLY A 189 16.79 -4.24 17.01
C GLY A 189 15.38 -3.67 16.86
N VAL A 190 15.00 -3.20 15.66
CA VAL A 190 13.74 -2.50 15.41
C VAL A 190 12.63 -3.48 15.08
N ASP A 191 11.99 -4.06 16.11
CA ASP A 191 11.00 -5.13 16.00
C ASP A 191 9.57 -4.66 15.70
N ARG A 192 9.32 -3.35 15.74
CA ARG A 192 8.03 -2.74 15.37
C ARG A 192 7.96 -2.30 13.90
N LEU A 193 8.94 -2.69 13.08
CA LEU A 193 9.00 -2.47 11.65
C LEU A 193 8.58 -3.74 10.91
N CYS A 194 7.56 -3.61 10.05
CA CYS A 194 7.12 -4.64 9.12
C CYS A 194 7.32 -4.16 7.69
N ALA A 195 8.27 -4.75 6.96
CA ALA A 195 8.39 -4.56 5.53
C ALA A 195 7.52 -5.58 4.79
N ILE A 196 6.74 -5.11 3.82
CA ILE A 196 5.80 -5.90 3.02
C ILE A 196 6.30 -5.86 1.58
N LEU A 197 6.79 -6.98 1.08
CA LEU A 197 7.29 -7.08 -0.29
C LEU A 197 6.13 -7.36 -1.26
N ASP A 198 5.93 -6.47 -2.22
CA ASP A 198 5.18 -6.73 -3.44
C ASP A 198 6.09 -7.50 -4.41
N TRP A 199 6.09 -8.83 -4.29
CA TRP A 199 6.89 -9.70 -5.15
C TRP A 199 6.05 -10.14 -6.34
N ASN A 200 5.88 -9.25 -7.30
CA ASN A 200 5.04 -9.48 -8.48
C ASN A 200 5.83 -9.87 -9.75
N GLY A 201 7.16 -9.86 -9.69
CA GLY A 201 8.03 -10.30 -10.79
C GLY A 201 8.07 -9.36 -11.99
N CYS A 202 7.48 -8.16 -11.90
CA CYS A 202 7.34 -7.24 -13.02
C CYS A 202 7.84 -5.83 -12.70
N GLN A 203 8.49 -5.21 -13.67
CA GLN A 203 8.83 -3.79 -13.67
C GLN A 203 8.47 -3.18 -15.03
N ILE A 204 8.64 -1.86 -15.20
CA ILE A 204 8.19 -1.15 -16.39
C ILE A 204 8.74 -1.72 -17.70
N ASP A 205 9.98 -2.21 -17.70
CA ASP A 205 10.69 -2.72 -18.88
C ASP A 205 10.48 -4.22 -19.12
N GLY A 206 9.73 -4.92 -18.26
CA GLY A 206 9.48 -6.35 -18.39
C GLY A 206 9.50 -7.11 -17.05
N HIS A 207 9.68 -8.42 -17.14
CA HIS A 207 9.84 -9.24 -15.94
C HIS A 207 11.18 -8.98 -15.26
N THR A 208 11.17 -8.80 -13.92
CA THR A 208 12.38 -8.50 -13.12
C THR A 208 13.47 -9.53 -13.34
N LYS A 209 13.11 -10.81 -13.49
CA LYS A 209 14.03 -11.91 -13.75
C LYS A 209 14.85 -11.73 -15.05
N THR A 210 14.28 -11.07 -16.04
CA THR A 210 14.95 -10.85 -17.34
C THR A 210 15.63 -9.49 -17.43
N VAL A 211 15.10 -8.48 -16.73
CA VAL A 211 15.68 -7.13 -16.72
C VAL A 211 16.87 -7.07 -15.78
N MET A 212 16.66 -7.39 -14.50
CA MET A 212 17.69 -7.49 -13.47
C MET A 212 17.24 -8.38 -12.34
N ASP A 213 17.65 -9.64 -12.35
CA ASP A 213 17.27 -10.63 -11.36
C ASP A 213 17.94 -10.35 -10.01
N VAL A 214 17.13 -10.09 -8.99
CA VAL A 214 17.59 -9.91 -7.61
C VAL A 214 17.62 -11.22 -6.82
N GLY A 215 17.29 -12.34 -7.44
CA GLY A 215 17.28 -13.67 -6.83
C GLY A 215 16.26 -13.82 -5.68
N ASP A 216 16.54 -14.76 -4.77
CA ASP A 216 15.67 -15.03 -3.62
C ASP A 216 15.73 -13.94 -2.56
N LEU A 217 14.75 -13.04 -2.59
CA LEU A 217 14.65 -11.91 -1.65
C LEU A 217 14.34 -12.39 -0.22
N ALA A 218 13.52 -13.43 -0.08
CA ALA A 218 13.19 -13.97 1.24
C ALA A 218 14.43 -14.56 1.92
N ALA A 219 15.26 -15.32 1.17
CA ALA A 219 16.52 -15.85 1.69
C ALA A 219 17.50 -14.72 2.08
N LYS A 220 17.59 -13.65 1.27
CA LYS A 220 18.44 -12.50 1.57
C LYS A 220 18.04 -11.81 2.86
N PHE A 221 16.75 -11.48 3.05
CA PHE A 221 16.28 -10.87 4.29
C PHE A 221 16.45 -11.79 5.51
N ARG A 222 16.30 -13.12 5.34
CA ARG A 222 16.67 -14.10 6.41
C ARG A 222 18.15 -14.02 6.77
N ALA A 223 19.03 -13.92 5.76
CA ALA A 223 20.48 -13.81 5.98
C ALA A 223 20.86 -12.50 6.71
N PHE A 224 20.12 -11.42 6.50
CA PHE A 224 20.26 -10.18 7.29
C PHE A 224 19.77 -10.33 8.73
N GLY A 225 18.99 -11.37 9.06
CA GLY A 225 18.49 -11.63 10.43
C GLY A 225 17.06 -11.17 10.70
N TRP A 226 16.28 -10.85 9.64
CA TRP A 226 14.86 -10.53 9.76
C TRP A 226 14.01 -11.76 10.09
N ASN A 227 12.87 -11.54 10.74
CA ASN A 227 11.79 -12.54 10.82
C ASN A 227 11.07 -12.56 9.48
N VAL A 228 11.28 -13.61 8.68
CA VAL A 228 10.74 -13.68 7.31
C VAL A 228 9.57 -14.66 7.24
N ARG A 229 8.46 -14.18 6.70
CA ARG A 229 7.32 -14.99 6.28
C ARG A 229 7.13 -14.85 4.78
N GLU A 230 6.99 -15.97 4.11
CA GLU A 230 6.81 -16.05 2.66
C GLU A 230 5.44 -16.66 2.38
N ILE A 231 4.59 -15.93 1.67
CA ILE A 231 3.18 -16.27 1.49
C ILE A 231 2.69 -15.93 0.08
N SER A 232 1.58 -16.52 -0.34
CA SER A 232 0.77 -15.95 -1.43
C SER A 232 0.13 -14.65 -0.94
N GLY A 233 0.37 -13.55 -1.66
CA GLY A 233 -0.24 -12.25 -1.37
C GLY A 233 -1.73 -12.18 -1.71
N HIS A 234 -2.34 -13.30 -2.14
CA HIS A 234 -3.78 -13.43 -2.44
C HIS A 234 -4.49 -14.43 -1.52
N ASP A 235 -3.75 -15.10 -0.63
CA ASP A 235 -4.31 -15.95 0.43
C ASP A 235 -4.58 -15.08 1.68
N VAL A 236 -5.84 -14.64 1.84
CA VAL A 236 -6.25 -13.74 2.92
C VAL A 236 -6.02 -14.36 4.30
N ASP A 237 -6.16 -15.68 4.45
CA ASP A 237 -5.90 -16.38 5.71
C ASP A 237 -4.39 -16.36 6.04
N ALA A 238 -3.53 -16.61 5.06
CA ALA A 238 -2.09 -16.52 5.22
C ALA A 238 -1.62 -15.10 5.54
N ILE A 239 -2.23 -14.08 4.89
CA ILE A 239 -1.95 -12.66 5.18
C ILE A 239 -2.33 -12.32 6.62
N VAL A 240 -3.53 -12.71 7.07
CA VAL A 240 -4.01 -12.50 8.45
C VAL A 240 -3.06 -13.16 9.45
N SER A 241 -2.73 -14.45 9.25
CA SER A 241 -1.79 -15.18 10.10
C SER A 241 -0.40 -14.51 10.15
N SER A 242 0.02 -13.88 9.07
CA SER A 242 1.32 -13.21 9.00
C SER A 242 1.35 -11.91 9.78
N PHE A 243 0.29 -11.10 9.71
CA PHE A 243 0.19 -9.91 10.54
C PHE A 243 -0.01 -10.25 12.02
N ASP A 244 -0.78 -11.30 12.36
CA ASP A 244 -0.87 -11.78 13.75
C ASP A 244 0.52 -12.22 14.28
N ALA A 245 1.33 -12.90 13.47
CA ALA A 245 2.70 -13.28 13.83
C ALA A 245 3.61 -12.06 14.02
N PHE A 246 3.48 -11.02 13.17
CA PHE A 246 4.20 -9.76 13.36
C PHE A 246 3.83 -9.10 14.70
N LEU A 247 2.54 -9.04 15.02
CA LEU A 247 2.10 -8.50 16.32
C LEU A 247 2.65 -9.28 17.51
N GLY A 248 2.73 -10.61 17.38
CA GLY A 248 3.29 -11.49 18.39
C GLY A 248 4.81 -11.44 18.52
N ALA A 249 5.51 -10.86 17.55
CA ALA A 249 6.97 -10.72 17.54
C ALA A 249 7.49 -9.48 18.30
N ALA A 250 6.61 -8.66 18.87
CA ALA A 250 7.00 -7.49 19.67
C ALA A 250 7.91 -7.92 20.85
N GLY A 251 9.02 -7.22 21.05
CA GLY A 251 10.03 -7.57 22.03
C GLY A 251 11.09 -8.57 21.54
N SER A 252 11.00 -9.06 20.30
CA SER A 252 11.99 -9.97 19.71
C SER A 252 13.32 -9.32 19.34
N GLY A 253 13.34 -8.00 19.21
CA GLY A 253 14.48 -7.25 18.70
C GLY A 253 14.76 -7.50 17.21
N ARG A 254 13.81 -8.05 16.45
CA ARG A 254 13.98 -8.37 15.03
C ARG A 254 12.83 -7.80 14.19
N PRO A 255 13.12 -7.03 13.13
CA PRO A 255 12.10 -6.59 12.19
C PRO A 255 11.47 -7.75 11.44
N THR A 256 10.26 -7.54 10.90
CA THR A 256 9.53 -8.56 10.15
C THR A 256 9.49 -8.22 8.66
N PHE A 257 9.72 -9.23 7.82
CA PHE A 257 9.64 -9.15 6.37
C PHE A 257 8.56 -10.11 5.86
N LEU A 258 7.50 -9.57 5.28
CA LEU A 258 6.45 -10.35 4.64
C LEU A 258 6.73 -10.39 3.13
N ALA A 259 7.24 -11.49 2.63
CA ALA A 259 7.45 -11.74 1.21
C ALA A 259 6.13 -12.22 0.60
N CYS A 260 5.38 -11.29 -0.01
CA CYS A 260 4.09 -11.59 -0.60
C CYS A 260 4.26 -11.85 -2.10
N HIS A 261 4.10 -13.10 -2.53
CA HIS A 261 4.04 -13.44 -3.94
C HIS A 261 2.71 -12.93 -4.50
N ASN A 262 2.77 -11.83 -5.20
CA ASN A 262 1.63 -11.17 -5.82
C ASN A 262 1.59 -11.44 -7.33
N THR A 263 0.43 -11.23 -7.92
CA THR A 263 0.24 -11.21 -9.36
C THR A 263 -0.01 -9.78 -9.80
N LEU A 264 0.84 -9.23 -10.67
CA LEU A 264 0.57 -7.95 -11.31
C LEU A 264 -0.80 -8.02 -12.01
N GLY A 265 -1.65 -7.00 -11.86
CA GLY A 265 -2.96 -6.99 -12.53
C GLY A 265 -4.00 -7.95 -11.96
N LYS A 266 -3.84 -8.41 -10.72
CA LYS A 266 -4.67 -9.43 -10.05
C LYS A 266 -6.17 -9.21 -10.17
N GLY A 267 -6.88 -10.27 -10.59
CA GLY A 267 -8.33 -10.31 -10.71
C GLY A 267 -8.86 -9.90 -12.09
N VAL A 268 -7.98 -9.55 -13.02
CA VAL A 268 -8.33 -9.19 -14.40
C VAL A 268 -7.50 -10.03 -15.37
N SER A 269 -8.15 -11.00 -16.03
CA SER A 269 -7.49 -12.06 -16.78
C SER A 269 -6.51 -11.61 -17.86
N PHE A 270 -6.78 -10.46 -18.49
CA PHE A 270 -5.92 -9.89 -19.53
C PHE A 270 -4.82 -8.95 -19.01
N MET A 271 -4.79 -8.76 -17.69
CA MET A 271 -3.79 -7.91 -17.01
C MET A 271 -2.82 -8.75 -16.16
N GLU A 272 -3.25 -9.95 -15.70
CA GLU A 272 -2.44 -10.78 -14.81
C GLU A 272 -1.11 -11.16 -15.48
N ASP A 273 -0.01 -10.88 -14.76
CA ASP A 273 1.39 -11.17 -15.15
C ASP A 273 1.83 -10.56 -16.49
N GLU A 274 1.17 -9.48 -16.92
CA GLU A 274 1.47 -8.78 -18.17
C GLU A 274 2.18 -7.43 -17.88
N PRO A 275 3.52 -7.31 -18.06
CA PRO A 275 4.28 -6.10 -17.73
C PRO A 275 3.75 -4.81 -18.36
N LYS A 276 3.10 -4.90 -19.54
CA LYS A 276 2.50 -3.73 -20.19
C LYS A 276 1.48 -3.01 -19.31
N TRP A 277 0.88 -3.70 -18.33
CA TRP A 277 -0.06 -3.14 -17.37
C TRP A 277 0.61 -2.59 -16.10
N HIS A 278 1.95 -2.63 -16.04
CA HIS A 278 2.66 -1.91 -14.99
C HIS A 278 2.27 -0.43 -14.99
N HIS A 279 2.21 0.18 -16.18
CA HIS A 279 1.75 1.56 -16.37
C HIS A 279 0.81 1.65 -17.59
N GLY A 280 -0.28 2.41 -17.46
CA GLY A 280 -1.22 2.62 -18.56
C GLY A 280 -2.62 2.95 -18.07
N ALA A 281 -3.56 2.99 -19.00
CA ALA A 281 -4.98 3.17 -18.74
C ALA A 281 -5.78 2.20 -19.61
N LEU A 282 -6.98 1.85 -19.14
CA LEU A 282 -7.88 0.97 -19.86
C LEU A 282 -8.77 1.80 -20.81
N SER A 283 -9.16 1.20 -21.94
CA SER A 283 -10.28 1.68 -22.71
C SER A 283 -11.60 1.47 -21.94
N PRO A 284 -12.71 2.14 -22.33
CA PRO A 284 -14.02 1.90 -21.70
C PRO A 284 -14.47 0.44 -21.76
N ASP A 285 -14.22 -0.25 -22.87
CA ASP A 285 -14.59 -1.66 -23.05
C ASP A 285 -13.74 -2.58 -22.17
N GLU A 286 -12.44 -2.33 -22.08
CA GLU A 286 -11.54 -3.06 -21.17
C GLU A 286 -11.94 -2.84 -19.70
N LEU A 287 -12.30 -1.60 -19.32
CA LEU A 287 -12.81 -1.31 -17.98
C LEU A 287 -14.09 -2.10 -17.68
N ALA A 288 -15.05 -2.08 -18.60
CA ALA A 288 -16.31 -2.80 -18.42
C ALA A 288 -16.07 -4.32 -18.24
N ARG A 289 -15.17 -4.90 -19.04
CA ARG A 289 -14.76 -6.29 -18.93
C ARG A 289 -14.08 -6.58 -17.60
N ALA A 290 -13.11 -5.77 -17.19
CA ALA A 290 -12.37 -5.93 -15.95
C ALA A 290 -13.30 -5.87 -14.73
N LEU A 291 -14.24 -4.92 -14.67
CA LEU A 291 -15.22 -4.82 -13.60
C LEU A 291 -16.14 -6.05 -13.53
N SER A 292 -16.55 -6.59 -14.70
CA SER A 292 -17.31 -7.84 -14.75
C SER A 292 -16.54 -9.02 -14.19
N GLU A 293 -15.24 -9.16 -14.50
CA GLU A 293 -14.37 -10.23 -13.98
C GLU A 293 -14.19 -10.10 -12.45
N LEU A 294 -14.11 -8.88 -11.92
CA LEU A 294 -14.04 -8.62 -10.48
C LEU A 294 -15.37 -8.81 -9.75
N GLY A 295 -16.47 -8.98 -10.46
CA GLY A 295 -17.81 -9.02 -9.88
C GLY A 295 -18.25 -7.69 -9.24
N VAL A 296 -17.74 -6.57 -9.76
CA VAL A 296 -17.97 -5.22 -9.22
C VAL A 296 -18.90 -4.43 -10.11
N VAL A 297 -19.98 -3.92 -9.51
CA VAL A 297 -20.86 -2.94 -10.17
C VAL A 297 -20.55 -1.58 -9.55
N LEU A 298 -19.96 -0.70 -10.34
CA LEU A 298 -19.75 0.68 -9.88
C LEU A 298 -21.09 1.45 -9.93
N PRO A 299 -21.39 2.27 -8.92
CA PRO A 299 -22.53 3.17 -8.99
C PRO A 299 -22.38 4.09 -10.22
N ARG A 300 -23.53 4.32 -10.89
CA ARG A 300 -23.62 5.18 -12.07
C ARG A 300 -23.29 6.62 -11.74
#